data_37863145aa1b4926917b2b5a2e2e92d2
#
_entry.id   37863145aa1b4926917b2b5a2e2e92d2
#
_cell.length_a   1.000
_cell.length_b   1.000
_cell.length_c   1.000
_cell.angle_alpha   90.00
_cell.angle_beta   90.00
_cell.angle_gamma   90.00
#
_symmetry.space_group_name_H-M   'P 1'
#
loop_
_entity.id
_entity.type
_entity.pdbx_description
1 polymer ?
#
loop_
_entity_poly.entity_id
_entity_poly.type
_entity_poly.pdbx_seq_one_letter_code
_entity_poly.pdbx_strand_id
1 'polypeptide(L)'
;MDRKEEYFTIRMVSEMTKIHPQTLRYYEKAGLLKPERGKGGVRLYKREDIEKVMKIKTLTQDMGVNLAGVEVIFKLTEQLEALRTENKAFLNQEEEKQ
;
A
#
# COMPACT_ATOMS: atom_id res chain seq x y z
N MET A 1 5.29 -2.27 -23.69
CA MET A 1 6.66 -2.33 -23.18
C MET A 1 6.63 -2.69 -21.71
N ASP A 2 7.13 -3.87 -21.39
CA ASP A 2 7.08 -4.36 -20.03
C ASP A 2 8.16 -3.70 -19.19
N ARG A 3 7.73 -2.90 -18.22
CA ARG A 3 8.65 -2.37 -17.23
C ARG A 3 8.97 -3.48 -16.25
N LYS A 4 10.24 -3.77 -16.07
CA LYS A 4 10.66 -4.65 -14.99
C LYS A 4 10.24 -4.00 -13.67
N GLU A 5 9.56 -4.75 -12.82
CA GLU A 5 9.23 -4.26 -11.50
C GLU A 5 10.50 -3.99 -10.71
N GLU A 6 10.55 -2.84 -10.07
CA GLU A 6 11.62 -2.51 -9.17
C GLU A 6 11.31 -3.05 -7.79
N TYR A 7 12.32 -3.64 -7.16
CA TYR A 7 12.19 -4.14 -5.80
C TYR A 7 13.17 -3.39 -4.90
N PHE A 8 12.73 -3.19 -3.69
CA PHE A 8 13.49 -2.45 -2.68
C PHE A 8 13.64 -3.30 -1.43
N THR A 9 14.82 -3.29 -0.83
CA THR A 9 15.04 -3.96 0.45
C THR A 9 14.44 -3.12 1.58
N ILE A 10 14.25 -3.73 2.76
CA ILE A 10 13.75 -3.00 3.92
C ILE A 10 14.66 -1.82 4.27
N ARG A 11 15.97 -1.99 4.10
CA ARG A 11 16.93 -0.92 4.35
C ARG A 11 16.71 0.27 3.41
N MET A 12 16.51 -0.02 2.13
CA MET A 12 16.24 1.01 1.12
C MET A 12 14.94 1.74 1.44
N VAL A 13 13.88 1.01 1.76
CA VAL A 13 12.59 1.62 2.12
C VAL A 13 12.74 2.49 3.36
N SER A 14 13.47 2.01 4.37
CA SER A 14 13.74 2.77 5.58
C SER A 14 14.45 4.09 5.27
N GLU A 15 15.46 4.05 4.42
CA GLU A 15 16.19 5.26 4.03
C GLU A 15 15.31 6.24 3.24
N MET A 16 14.48 5.71 2.33
CA MET A 16 13.61 6.53 1.49
C MET A 16 12.47 7.18 2.27
N THR A 17 11.91 6.46 3.24
CA THR A 17 10.72 6.92 3.98
C THR A 17 11.05 7.56 5.32
N LYS A 18 12.27 7.40 5.80
CA LYS A 18 12.70 7.82 7.14
C LYS A 18 11.94 7.09 8.24
N ILE A 19 11.50 5.87 7.94
CA ILE A 19 10.84 4.99 8.91
C ILE A 19 11.84 3.90 9.31
N HIS A 20 12.00 3.69 10.61
CA HIS A 20 12.92 2.67 11.12
C HIS A 20 12.51 1.27 10.62
N PRO A 21 13.48 0.39 10.28
CA PRO A 21 13.15 -0.96 9.81
C PRO A 21 12.25 -1.73 10.77
N GLN A 22 12.43 -1.56 12.07
CA GLN A 22 11.59 -2.22 13.07
C GLN A 22 10.13 -1.79 12.95
N THR A 23 9.90 -0.51 12.65
CA THR A 23 8.55 0.02 12.45
C THR A 23 7.93 -0.57 11.18
N LEU A 24 8.72 -0.73 10.12
CA LEU A 24 8.26 -1.39 8.89
C LEU A 24 7.86 -2.83 9.16
N ARG A 25 8.62 -3.56 9.96
CA ARG A 25 8.27 -4.93 10.38
C ARG A 25 6.98 -4.95 11.19
N TYR A 26 6.78 -3.94 12.01
CA TYR A 26 5.55 -3.79 12.78
C TYR A 26 4.34 -3.58 11.87
N TYR A 27 4.49 -2.75 10.83
CA TYR A 27 3.43 -2.56 9.84
C TYR A 27 3.09 -3.86 9.12
N GLU A 28 4.10 -4.66 8.79
CA GLU A 28 3.90 -5.97 8.17
C GLU A 28 3.14 -6.89 9.12
N LYS A 29 3.56 -6.93 10.38
CA LYS A 29 2.90 -7.75 11.41
C LYS A 29 1.45 -7.35 11.61
N ALA A 30 1.14 -6.07 11.50
CA ALA A 30 -0.21 -5.55 11.61
C ALA A 30 -1.05 -5.81 10.35
N GLY A 31 -0.47 -6.40 9.31
CA GLY A 31 -1.18 -6.69 8.07
C GLY A 31 -1.32 -5.51 7.12
N LEU A 32 -0.64 -4.41 7.39
CA LEU A 32 -0.71 -3.21 6.55
C LEU A 32 0.22 -3.29 5.34
N LEU A 33 1.28 -4.07 5.44
CA LEU A 33 2.24 -4.31 4.37
C LEU A 33 2.39 -5.80 4.16
N LYS A 34 2.52 -6.21 2.89
CA LYS A 34 2.73 -7.61 2.52
C LYS A 34 3.87 -7.68 1.50
N PRO A 35 5.12 -7.49 1.94
CA PRO A 35 6.23 -7.58 1.00
C PRO A 35 6.38 -9.00 0.47
N GLU A 36 6.89 -9.11 -0.73
CA GLU A 36 7.23 -10.41 -1.27
C GLU A 36 8.50 -10.92 -0.57
N ARG A 37 8.70 -12.23 -0.60
CA ARG A 37 9.91 -12.85 -0.07
C ARG A 37 10.78 -13.31 -1.23
N GLY A 38 11.99 -12.81 -1.26
CA GLY A 38 12.99 -13.26 -2.20
C GLY A 38 13.76 -14.46 -1.69
N LYS A 39 14.84 -14.76 -2.36
CA LYS A 39 15.72 -15.86 -2.01
C LYS A 39 16.26 -15.69 -0.59
N GLY A 40 16.19 -16.76 0.21
CA GLY A 40 16.63 -16.69 1.61
C GLY A 40 15.69 -15.98 2.53
N GLY A 41 14.44 -15.71 2.12
CA GLY A 41 13.44 -15.06 2.94
C GLY A 41 13.58 -13.56 3.03
N VAL A 42 14.38 -12.94 2.17
CA VAL A 42 14.58 -11.50 2.16
C VAL A 42 13.29 -10.79 1.76
N ARG A 43 12.91 -9.76 2.51
CA ARG A 43 11.76 -8.92 2.18
C ARG A 43 12.04 -8.08 0.95
N LEU A 44 11.11 -8.10 0.00
CA LEU A 44 11.18 -7.31 -1.22
C LEU A 44 9.94 -6.45 -1.33
N TYR A 45 10.14 -5.15 -1.30
CA TYR A 45 9.06 -4.16 -1.36
C TYR A 45 8.97 -3.59 -2.76
N LYS A 46 7.75 -3.32 -3.21
CA LYS A 46 7.48 -2.67 -4.49
C LYS A 46 7.24 -1.17 -4.24
N ARG A 47 7.19 -0.41 -5.32
CA ARG A 47 6.85 1.01 -5.24
C ARG A 47 5.51 1.25 -4.55
N GLU A 48 4.54 0.39 -4.81
CA GLU A 48 3.22 0.45 -4.17
C GLU A 48 3.30 0.32 -2.65
N ASP A 49 4.22 -0.51 -2.17
CA ASP A 49 4.44 -0.67 -0.74
C ASP A 49 5.03 0.60 -0.13
N ILE A 50 5.93 1.25 -0.85
CA ILE A 50 6.53 2.51 -0.40
C ILE A 50 5.45 3.58 -0.28
N GLU A 51 4.54 3.65 -1.25
CA GLU A 51 3.41 4.58 -1.21
C GLU A 51 2.52 4.32 0.00
N LYS A 52 2.26 3.05 0.32
CA LYS A 52 1.52 2.67 1.52
C LYS A 52 2.23 3.11 2.79
N VAL A 53 3.53 2.89 2.87
CA VAL A 53 4.33 3.33 4.03
C VAL A 53 4.20 4.83 4.23
N MET A 54 4.28 5.61 3.15
CA MET A 54 4.14 7.06 3.23
C MET A 54 2.75 7.48 3.71
N LYS A 55 1.70 6.79 3.27
CA LYS A 55 0.34 7.04 3.74
C LYS A 55 0.20 6.72 5.22
N ILE A 56 0.74 5.59 5.66
CA ILE A 56 0.73 5.21 7.07
C ILE A 56 1.44 6.27 7.90
N LYS A 57 2.59 6.72 7.43
CA LYS A 57 3.38 7.76 8.10
C LYS A 57 2.57 9.05 8.26
N THR A 58 1.95 9.51 7.19
CA THR A 58 1.11 10.72 7.23
C THR A 58 -0.05 10.57 8.21
N LEU A 59 -0.76 9.45 8.14
CA LEU A 59 -1.91 9.21 9.02
C LEU A 59 -1.49 9.13 10.48
N THR A 60 -0.40 8.44 10.78
CA THR A 60 0.02 8.23 12.16
C THR A 60 0.78 9.40 12.75
N GLN A 61 1.73 9.97 12.01
CA GLN A 61 2.61 11.02 12.53
C GLN A 61 2.03 12.41 12.39
N ASP A 62 1.42 12.71 11.25
CA ASP A 62 0.90 14.06 10.99
C ASP A 62 -0.53 14.23 11.48
N MET A 63 -1.35 13.18 11.39
CA MET A 63 -2.77 13.24 11.72
C MET A 63 -3.14 12.55 13.02
N GLY A 64 -2.18 11.87 13.65
CA GLY A 64 -2.41 11.24 14.95
C GLY A 64 -3.33 10.03 14.94
N VAL A 65 -3.50 9.39 13.77
CA VAL A 65 -4.32 8.18 13.67
C VAL A 65 -3.52 6.98 14.18
N ASN A 66 -4.12 6.15 15.03
CA ASN A 66 -3.44 4.92 15.49
C ASN A 66 -3.50 3.85 14.39
N LEU A 67 -2.71 2.78 14.55
CA LEU A 67 -2.62 1.73 13.52
C LEU A 67 -3.95 1.02 13.26
N ALA A 68 -4.78 0.84 14.28
CA ALA A 68 -6.10 0.25 14.10
C ALA A 68 -6.96 1.13 13.19
N GLY A 69 -6.88 2.46 13.36
CA GLY A 69 -7.56 3.41 12.50
C GLY A 69 -7.04 3.38 11.07
N VAL A 70 -5.72 3.25 10.90
CA VAL A 70 -5.12 3.13 9.56
C VAL A 70 -5.65 1.88 8.85
N GLU A 71 -5.76 0.77 9.57
CA GLU A 71 -6.30 -0.47 9.00
C GLU A 71 -7.74 -0.27 8.49
N VAL A 72 -8.57 0.41 9.27
CA VAL A 72 -9.95 0.72 8.86
C VAL A 72 -9.95 1.63 7.62
N ILE A 73 -9.09 2.64 7.61
CA ILE A 73 -8.98 3.57 6.47
C ILE A 73 -8.60 2.82 5.21
N PHE A 74 -7.63 1.91 5.29
CA PHE A 74 -7.19 1.12 4.15
C PHE A 74 -8.32 0.23 3.63
N LYS A 75 -9.06 -0.43 4.51
CA LYS A 75 -10.22 -1.24 4.12
C LYS A 75 -11.28 -0.41 3.40
N LEU A 76 -11.61 0.75 3.95
CA LEU A 76 -12.60 1.64 3.36
C LEU A 76 -12.13 2.16 2.00
N THR A 77 -10.85 2.47 1.88
CA THR A 77 -10.27 2.93 0.62
C THR A 77 -10.36 1.84 -0.45
N GLU A 78 -10.07 0.60 -0.10
CA GLU A 78 -10.19 -0.54 -1.02
C GLU A 78 -11.65 -0.72 -1.47
N GLN A 79 -12.59 -0.63 -0.55
CA GLN A 79 -14.02 -0.74 -0.87
C GLN A 79 -14.46 0.40 -1.78
N LEU A 80 -13.99 1.61 -1.51
CA LEU A 80 -14.30 2.78 -2.34
C LEU A 80 -13.77 2.59 -3.76
N GLU A 81 -12.55 2.12 -3.91
CA GLU A 81 -11.96 1.87 -5.23
C GLU A 81 -12.72 0.77 -5.99
N ALA A 82 -13.14 -0.29 -5.30
CA ALA A 82 -13.94 -1.35 -5.90
C ALA A 82 -15.28 -0.81 -6.43
N LEU A 83 -15.95 0.03 -5.63
CA LEU A 83 -17.20 0.67 -6.02
C LEU A 83 -17.00 1.62 -7.20
N ARG A 84 -15.93 2.38 -7.22
CA ARG A 84 -15.62 3.28 -8.34
C ARG A 84 -15.40 2.50 -9.63
N THR A 85 -14.67 1.40 -9.57
CA THR A 85 -14.40 0.56 -10.73
C THR A 85 -15.70 -0.05 -11.25
N GLU A 86 -16.53 -0.56 -10.35
CA GLU A 86 -17.83 -1.14 -10.70
C GLU A 86 -18.74 -0.10 -11.34
N ASN A 87 -18.82 1.08 -10.76
CA ASN A 87 -19.64 2.18 -11.27
C ASN A 87 -19.17 2.64 -12.64
N LYS A 88 -17.85 2.74 -12.82
CA LYS A 88 -17.27 3.12 -14.10
C LYS A 88 -17.59 2.11 -15.19
N ALA A 89 -17.49 0.82 -14.88
CA ALA A 89 -17.84 -0.26 -15.81
C ALA A 89 -19.32 -0.18 -16.20
N PHE A 90 -20.19 0.07 -15.23
CA PHE A 90 -21.63 0.24 -15.47
C PHE A 90 -21.91 1.42 -16.39
N LEU A 91 -21.29 2.57 -16.15
CA LEU A 91 -21.46 3.75 -16.98
C LEU A 91 -20.97 3.53 -18.40
N ASN A 92 -19.87 2.82 -18.58
CA ASN A 92 -19.35 2.48 -19.90
C ASN A 92 -20.33 1.58 -20.67
N GLN A 93 -20.97 0.62 -20.00
CA GLN A 93 -21.97 -0.25 -20.60
C GLN A 93 -23.18 0.55 -21.05
N GLU A 94 -23.63 1.52 -20.28
CA GLU A 94 -24.74 2.38 -20.64
C GLU A 94 -24.44 3.22 -21.87
N GLU A 95 -23.22 3.73 -21.98
CA GLU A 95 -22.77 4.48 -23.16
C GLU A 95 -22.78 3.60 -24.42
N GLU A 96 -22.34 2.35 -24.31
CA GLU A 96 -22.30 1.42 -25.42
C GLU A 96 -23.71 1.05 -25.94
N LYS A 97 -24.71 1.11 -25.08
CA LYS A 97 -26.11 0.80 -25.44
C LYS A 97 -26.78 1.94 -26.17
N GLN A 98 -26.23 3.11 -26.15
CA GLN A 98 -26.75 4.27 -26.85
C GLN A 98 -26.14 4.35 -28.25
#